data_08e075e35ea878dcecadac7ed1ded3db
#
_entry.id   08e075e35ea878dcecadac7ed1ded3db
#
_cell.length_a   1.000
_cell.length_b   1.000
_cell.length_c   1.000
_cell.angle_alpha   90.00
_cell.angle_beta   90.00
_cell.angle_gamma   90.00
#
_symmetry.space_group_name_H-M   'P 1'
#
loop_
_entity.id
_entity.type
_entity.pdbx_description
1 polymer ?
#
loop_
_entity_poly.entity_id
_entity_poly.type
_entity_poly.pdbx_seq_one_letter_code
_entity_poly.pdbx_strand_id
1 'polypeptide(L)'
;MQEHPSVLRQYRLHIPLWAGLLLVFGVAPSSPASAAAPSATIETCFAPEDDCAALAVRAIDHANREILVGAYGLTTGAGIVEALLRAYQRGIEVKLIADKTTPCGRNSGIDPLVTAGVAVWIDHSARIAHAKTMVIDGTVTLSGSYNWTRGAAANSEDLNLVASPAVAEAYAAHWRDRQARSLRFDRRGSHLACY
;
A
#
# COMPACT_ATOMS: atom_id res chain seq x y z
N MET A 1 -58.87 44.61 -1.34
CA MET A 1 -59.64 45.41 -0.34
C MET A 1 -60.28 44.43 0.64
N GLN A 2 -59.98 44.54 1.85
CA GLN A 2 -60.46 44.02 3.12
C GLN A 2 -59.44 43.19 3.90
N GLU A 3 -58.90 43.93 4.86
CA GLU A 3 -58.07 43.42 5.96
C GLU A 3 -58.98 42.77 7.00
N HIS A 4 -58.48 41.68 7.63
CA HIS A 4 -59.07 41.18 8.87
C HIS A 4 -58.00 41.17 9.98
N PRO A 5 -58.32 41.68 11.17
CA PRO A 5 -57.35 41.86 12.25
C PRO A 5 -57.21 40.61 13.08
N SER A 6 -55.96 40.37 13.45
CA SER A 6 -55.51 39.29 14.35
C SER A 6 -55.86 39.65 15.82
N VAL A 7 -56.51 38.70 16.49
CA VAL A 7 -56.79 38.78 17.94
C VAL A 7 -55.72 38.01 18.68
N LEU A 8 -54.76 38.69 19.29
CA LEU A 8 -53.81 38.16 20.25
C LEU A 8 -54.44 38.01 21.63
N ARG A 9 -54.67 36.77 22.04
CA ARG A 9 -55.14 36.42 23.39
C ARG A 9 -53.95 36.16 24.29
N GLN A 10 -53.62 37.09 25.19
CA GLN A 10 -52.61 36.96 26.21
C GLN A 10 -53.05 36.02 27.31
N TYR A 11 -52.41 34.90 27.51
CA TYR A 11 -52.52 34.05 28.70
C TYR A 11 -51.41 34.41 29.68
N ARG A 12 -51.75 34.93 30.84
CA ARG A 12 -50.86 35.10 32.00
C ARG A 12 -50.81 33.79 32.75
N LEU A 13 -49.71 33.10 32.69
CA LEU A 13 -49.40 31.98 33.56
C LEU A 13 -48.74 32.50 34.83
N HIS A 14 -49.40 32.30 35.97
CA HIS A 14 -48.80 32.47 37.29
C HIS A 14 -48.01 31.19 37.63
N ILE A 15 -46.71 31.28 37.72
CA ILE A 15 -45.85 30.20 38.21
C ILE A 15 -45.49 30.49 39.65
N PRO A 16 -45.78 29.61 40.62
CA PRO A 16 -45.36 29.80 42.00
C PRO A 16 -43.86 29.51 42.13
N LEU A 17 -43.13 30.45 42.77
CA LEU A 17 -41.72 30.27 43.16
C LEU A 17 -41.60 29.22 44.27
N TRP A 18 -41.13 28.02 43.90
CA TRP A 18 -40.55 27.09 44.85
C TRP A 18 -39.05 27.07 44.60
N ALA A 19 -38.32 27.68 45.55
CA ALA A 19 -36.86 27.64 45.54
C ALA A 19 -36.37 26.25 45.96
N GLY A 20 -36.20 25.34 45.01
CA GLY A 20 -35.52 24.07 45.20
C GLY A 20 -34.03 24.23 44.84
N LEU A 21 -33.16 24.21 45.84
CA LEU A 21 -31.72 24.20 45.67
C LEU A 21 -31.29 22.81 45.14
N LEU A 22 -31.20 22.66 43.80
CA LEU A 22 -30.63 21.48 43.17
C LEU A 22 -29.11 21.60 43.17
N LEU A 23 -28.44 20.86 44.06
CA LEU A 23 -27.01 20.61 43.99
C LEU A 23 -26.73 19.69 42.76
N VAL A 24 -26.38 20.32 41.63
CA VAL A 24 -25.91 19.59 40.43
C VAL A 24 -24.46 19.19 40.69
N PHE A 25 -24.26 17.92 41.06
CA PHE A 25 -22.96 17.30 40.98
C PHE A 25 -22.57 17.21 39.50
N GLY A 26 -21.74 18.15 39.03
CA GLY A 26 -21.21 18.15 37.69
C GLY A 26 -20.22 16.97 37.55
N VAL A 27 -20.67 15.87 36.95
CA VAL A 27 -19.76 14.84 36.42
C VAL A 27 -19.13 15.48 35.18
N ALA A 28 -17.86 15.89 35.31
CA ALA A 28 -17.09 16.34 34.17
C ALA A 28 -16.98 15.18 33.17
N PRO A 29 -17.34 15.38 31.88
CA PRO A 29 -17.11 14.35 30.89
C PRO A 29 -15.60 14.09 30.78
N SER A 30 -15.17 12.88 31.15
CA SER A 30 -13.81 12.42 30.86
C SER A 30 -13.65 12.35 29.33
N SER A 31 -12.91 13.30 28.76
CA SER A 31 -12.54 13.23 27.36
C SER A 31 -11.84 11.89 27.10
N PRO A 32 -12.27 11.09 26.10
CA PRO A 32 -11.55 9.89 25.76
C PRO A 32 -10.12 10.28 25.41
N ALA A 33 -9.14 9.64 26.05
CA ALA A 33 -7.75 9.80 25.71
C ALA A 33 -7.61 9.44 24.21
N SER A 34 -7.21 10.42 23.40
CA SER A 34 -6.90 10.18 21.99
C SER A 34 -5.78 9.13 21.93
N ALA A 35 -6.11 7.92 21.51
CA ALA A 35 -5.10 6.92 21.24
C ALA A 35 -4.14 7.50 20.21
N ALA A 36 -2.88 7.69 20.58
CA ALA A 36 -1.86 8.13 19.64
C ALA A 36 -1.86 7.16 18.45
N ALA A 37 -1.99 7.70 17.22
CA ALA A 37 -1.86 6.89 16.02
C ALA A 37 -0.50 6.15 16.07
N PRO A 38 -0.45 4.84 15.71
CA PRO A 38 0.80 4.09 15.75
C PRO A 38 1.84 4.82 14.90
N SER A 39 2.98 5.12 15.51
CA SER A 39 4.09 5.79 14.83
C SER A 39 4.64 4.90 13.72
N ALA A 40 4.71 5.40 12.48
CA ALA A 40 5.41 4.73 11.41
C ALA A 40 6.93 4.79 11.67
N THR A 41 7.63 3.65 11.46
CA THR A 41 9.09 3.65 11.39
C THR A 41 9.52 3.57 9.93
N ILE A 42 10.56 4.33 9.58
CA ILE A 42 11.09 4.39 8.21
C ILE A 42 12.59 4.09 8.28
N GLU A 43 13.02 3.12 7.47
CA GLU A 43 14.42 2.87 7.14
C GLU A 43 14.63 3.33 5.70
N THR A 44 15.60 4.21 5.47
CA THR A 44 15.90 4.77 4.15
C THR A 44 17.26 4.30 3.67
N CYS A 45 17.36 3.98 2.39
CA CYS A 45 18.56 3.53 1.71
C CYS A 45 18.79 4.39 0.47
N PHE A 46 20.01 4.80 0.23
CA PHE A 46 20.43 5.58 -0.95
C PHE A 46 21.51 4.83 -1.73
N ALA A 47 21.22 4.48 -2.97
CA ALA A 47 22.22 3.93 -3.88
C ALA A 47 22.93 5.08 -4.64
N PRO A 48 24.21 4.92 -4.99
CA PRO A 48 25.03 3.72 -4.89
C PRO A 48 25.76 3.54 -3.55
N GLU A 49 25.58 4.47 -2.59
CA GLU A 49 26.32 4.48 -1.32
C GLU A 49 25.95 3.30 -0.42
N ASP A 50 24.65 2.91 -0.45
CA ASP A 50 24.09 1.84 0.36
C ASP A 50 23.69 0.64 -0.51
N ASP A 51 23.61 -0.55 0.09
CA ASP A 51 23.10 -1.75 -0.55
C ASP A 51 21.58 -1.86 -0.43
N CYS A 52 20.83 -1.11 -1.28
CA CYS A 52 19.38 -1.10 -1.28
C CYS A 52 18.76 -2.44 -1.75
N ALA A 53 19.51 -3.26 -2.52
CA ALA A 53 19.07 -4.62 -2.84
C ALA A 53 19.06 -5.49 -1.57
N ALA A 54 20.07 -5.38 -0.71
CA ALA A 54 20.11 -6.09 0.57
C ALA A 54 18.97 -5.68 1.50
N LEU A 55 18.58 -4.40 1.53
CA LEU A 55 17.40 -3.95 2.29
C LEU A 55 16.12 -4.66 1.80
N ALA A 56 15.89 -4.68 0.48
CA ALA A 56 14.74 -5.37 -0.10
C ALA A 56 14.76 -6.88 0.17
N VAL A 57 15.93 -7.52 0.00
CA VAL A 57 16.12 -8.96 0.27
C VAL A 57 15.83 -9.30 1.73
N ARG A 58 16.34 -8.51 2.69
CA ARG A 58 16.06 -8.71 4.12
C ARG A 58 14.54 -8.65 4.38
N ALA A 59 13.85 -7.65 3.83
CA ALA A 59 12.41 -7.52 4.02
C ALA A 59 11.64 -8.74 3.45
N ILE A 60 11.99 -9.21 2.25
CA ILE A 60 11.41 -10.40 1.61
C ILE A 60 11.67 -11.67 2.43
N ASP A 61 12.89 -11.84 2.93
CA ASP A 61 13.27 -13.04 3.69
C ASP A 61 12.58 -13.09 5.06
N HIS A 62 12.11 -11.96 5.61
CA HIS A 62 11.32 -11.89 6.84
C HIS A 62 9.80 -11.96 6.61
N ALA A 63 9.33 -12.06 5.37
CA ALA A 63 7.90 -12.22 5.08
C ALA A 63 7.36 -13.55 5.63
N ASN A 64 6.13 -13.49 6.18
CA ASN A 64 5.48 -14.64 6.83
C ASN A 64 4.18 -15.08 6.13
N ARG A 65 3.56 -14.23 5.29
CA ARG A 65 2.25 -14.51 4.71
C ARG A 65 2.15 -14.14 3.24
N GLU A 66 2.36 -12.87 2.90
CA GLU A 66 2.07 -12.32 1.58
C GLU A 66 3.10 -11.27 1.16
N ILE A 67 3.45 -11.27 -0.13
CA ILE A 67 4.25 -10.22 -0.77
C ILE A 67 3.54 -9.77 -2.04
N LEU A 68 3.12 -8.50 -2.10
CA LEU A 68 2.53 -7.86 -3.27
C LEU A 68 3.59 -6.97 -3.93
N VAL A 69 4.02 -7.31 -5.14
CA VAL A 69 5.10 -6.61 -5.85
C VAL A 69 4.53 -5.79 -7.00
N GLY A 70 4.90 -4.52 -7.09
CA GLY A 70 4.77 -3.67 -8.27
C GLY A 70 6.14 -3.43 -8.89
N ALA A 71 6.33 -3.79 -10.16
CA ALA A 71 7.64 -3.74 -10.81
C ALA A 71 7.59 -3.10 -12.19
N TYR A 72 8.29 -1.96 -12.35
CA TYR A 72 8.67 -1.45 -13.67
C TYR A 72 9.89 -2.19 -14.20
N GLY A 73 10.96 -2.26 -13.42
CA GLY A 73 12.17 -3.03 -13.73
C GLY A 73 12.36 -4.19 -12.76
N LEU A 74 12.50 -5.40 -13.28
CA LEU A 74 12.78 -6.61 -12.50
C LEU A 74 13.72 -7.50 -13.28
N THR A 75 14.93 -7.73 -12.76
CA THR A 75 15.93 -8.58 -13.42
C THR A 75 16.54 -9.58 -12.45
N THR A 76 16.97 -10.72 -12.98
CA THR A 76 17.81 -11.67 -12.23
C THR A 76 19.17 -11.06 -11.89
N GLY A 77 19.85 -11.60 -10.87
CA GLY A 77 21.20 -11.19 -10.47
C GLY A 77 21.25 -9.94 -9.59
N ALA A 78 20.09 -9.41 -9.14
CA ALA A 78 19.99 -8.40 -8.09
C ALA A 78 19.75 -9.00 -6.70
N GLY A 79 19.59 -10.33 -6.58
CA GLY A 79 19.22 -11.03 -5.34
C GLY A 79 17.73 -10.98 -5.01
N ILE A 80 16.98 -10.02 -5.57
CA ILE A 80 15.57 -9.78 -5.26
C ILE A 80 14.66 -10.87 -5.85
N VAL A 81 14.87 -11.26 -7.12
CA VAL A 81 14.13 -12.36 -7.75
C VAL A 81 14.38 -13.68 -7.01
N GLU A 82 15.60 -13.93 -6.64
CA GLU A 82 16.03 -15.11 -5.88
C GLU A 82 15.38 -15.12 -4.48
N ALA A 83 15.27 -13.96 -3.81
CA ALA A 83 14.58 -13.83 -2.53
C ALA A 83 13.08 -14.09 -2.66
N LEU A 84 12.42 -13.57 -3.71
CA LEU A 84 11.00 -13.82 -3.98
C LEU A 84 10.74 -15.31 -4.25
N LEU A 85 11.65 -16.00 -4.98
CA LEU A 85 11.57 -17.44 -5.19
C LEU A 85 11.71 -18.21 -3.87
N ARG A 86 12.66 -17.83 -3.00
CA ARG A 86 12.79 -18.44 -1.66
C ARG A 86 11.53 -18.20 -0.81
N ALA A 87 10.97 -17.01 -0.85
CA ALA A 87 9.71 -16.70 -0.13
C ALA A 87 8.58 -17.62 -0.63
N TYR A 88 8.41 -17.75 -1.95
CA TYR A 88 7.41 -18.64 -2.54
C TYR A 88 7.62 -20.10 -2.13
N GLN A 89 8.87 -20.59 -2.12
CA GLN A 89 9.23 -21.95 -1.66
C GLN A 89 8.91 -22.18 -0.18
N ARG A 90 8.96 -21.13 0.66
CA ARG A 90 8.52 -21.17 2.07
C ARG A 90 7.00 -21.22 2.22
N GLY A 91 6.24 -21.13 1.13
CA GLY A 91 4.77 -21.08 1.14
C GLY A 91 4.19 -19.67 1.30
N ILE A 92 5.01 -18.62 1.19
CA ILE A 92 4.54 -17.24 1.20
C ILE A 92 3.78 -16.96 -0.10
N GLU A 93 2.63 -16.30 -0.02
CA GLU A 93 1.86 -15.89 -1.18
C GLU A 93 2.55 -14.72 -1.90
N VAL A 94 3.29 -15.01 -2.98
CA VAL A 94 3.97 -13.98 -3.78
C VAL A 94 3.14 -13.67 -5.02
N LYS A 95 2.81 -12.39 -5.20
CA LYS A 95 2.06 -11.86 -6.36
C LYS A 95 2.81 -10.68 -6.97
N LEU A 96 2.86 -10.61 -8.30
CA LEU A 96 3.59 -9.59 -9.03
C LEU A 96 2.70 -8.93 -10.09
N ILE A 97 2.71 -7.59 -10.14
CA ILE A 97 2.25 -6.81 -11.29
C ILE A 97 3.48 -6.17 -11.94
N ALA A 98 3.68 -6.39 -13.23
CA ALA A 98 4.79 -5.82 -13.99
C ALA A 98 4.30 -4.90 -15.11
N ASP A 99 5.15 -3.96 -15.51
CA ASP A 99 4.94 -3.20 -16.74
C ASP A 99 4.99 -4.11 -17.97
N LYS A 100 4.27 -3.74 -19.02
CA LYS A 100 4.21 -4.49 -20.30
C LYS A 100 5.57 -4.67 -20.98
N THR A 101 6.57 -3.85 -20.66
CA THR A 101 7.92 -3.95 -21.20
C THR A 101 8.83 -4.89 -20.40
N THR A 102 8.46 -5.18 -19.14
CA THR A 102 9.30 -5.97 -18.23
C THR A 102 9.60 -7.40 -18.72
N PRO A 103 8.62 -8.14 -19.29
CA PRO A 103 8.89 -9.50 -19.81
C PRO A 103 9.93 -9.54 -20.94
N CYS A 104 10.04 -8.44 -21.70
CA CYS A 104 10.89 -8.33 -22.88
C CYS A 104 12.32 -7.88 -22.55
N GLY A 105 12.57 -7.48 -21.31
CA GLY A 105 13.86 -7.02 -20.85
C GLY A 105 14.91 -8.14 -20.83
N ARG A 106 16.16 -7.80 -21.19
CA ARG A 106 17.27 -8.72 -21.02
C ARG A 106 17.38 -9.14 -19.54
N ASN A 107 17.50 -10.44 -19.28
CA ASN A 107 17.55 -11.01 -17.94
C ASN A 107 16.28 -10.72 -17.10
N SER A 108 15.10 -10.62 -17.74
CA SER A 108 13.84 -10.44 -17.06
C SER A 108 13.64 -11.46 -15.92
N GLY A 109 13.23 -10.99 -14.77
CA GLY A 109 12.88 -11.82 -13.62
C GLY A 109 11.52 -12.50 -13.72
N ILE A 110 10.73 -12.19 -14.76
CA ILE A 110 9.38 -12.72 -14.95
C ILE A 110 9.39 -14.24 -15.19
N ASP A 111 10.23 -14.70 -16.13
CA ASP A 111 10.26 -16.11 -16.51
C ASP A 111 10.59 -17.06 -15.35
N PRO A 112 11.62 -16.84 -14.52
CA PRO A 112 11.91 -17.72 -13.39
C PRO A 112 10.76 -17.72 -12.35
N LEU A 113 10.12 -16.58 -12.10
CA LEU A 113 8.99 -16.49 -11.18
C LEU A 113 7.76 -17.26 -11.69
N VAL A 114 7.39 -17.07 -12.96
CA VAL A 114 6.28 -17.81 -13.59
C VAL A 114 6.56 -19.30 -13.66
N THR A 115 7.81 -19.69 -13.95
CA THR A 115 8.22 -21.10 -13.97
C THR A 115 8.05 -21.77 -12.62
N ALA A 116 8.34 -21.04 -11.54
CA ALA A 116 8.17 -21.53 -10.19
C ALA A 116 6.68 -21.59 -9.75
N GLY A 117 5.75 -20.95 -10.49
CA GLY A 117 4.33 -20.90 -10.18
C GLY A 117 3.86 -19.61 -9.52
N VAL A 118 4.74 -18.60 -9.38
CA VAL A 118 4.36 -17.28 -8.86
C VAL A 118 3.30 -16.64 -9.75
N ALA A 119 2.33 -16.03 -9.13
CA ALA A 119 1.24 -15.35 -9.81
C ALA A 119 1.69 -13.98 -10.34
N VAL A 120 1.72 -13.83 -11.67
CA VAL A 120 2.17 -12.61 -12.36
C VAL A 120 1.05 -12.03 -13.22
N TRP A 121 0.92 -10.71 -13.23
CA TRP A 121 0.05 -9.92 -14.10
C TRP A 121 0.86 -8.87 -14.83
N ILE A 122 0.43 -8.53 -16.04
CA ILE A 122 1.00 -7.45 -16.85
C ILE A 122 -0.01 -6.32 -16.95
N ASP A 123 0.42 -5.13 -16.55
CA ASP A 123 -0.40 -3.94 -16.58
C ASP A 123 -0.27 -3.22 -17.93
N HIS A 124 -1.33 -3.34 -18.75
CA HIS A 124 -1.48 -2.65 -20.01
C HIS A 124 -2.36 -1.39 -19.90
N SER A 125 -2.97 -1.15 -18.74
CA SER A 125 -3.97 -0.09 -18.57
C SER A 125 -3.35 1.30 -18.39
N ALA A 126 -2.06 1.38 -18.04
CA ALA A 126 -1.31 2.62 -17.99
C ALA A 126 -0.36 2.74 -19.18
N ARG A 127 0.00 4.00 -19.52
CA ARG A 127 1.05 4.23 -20.53
C ARG A 127 2.36 3.53 -20.13
N ILE A 128 2.72 3.63 -18.85
CA ILE A 128 3.85 2.96 -18.19
C ILE A 128 3.41 2.61 -16.77
N ALA A 129 3.50 1.36 -16.37
CA ALA A 129 3.31 0.93 -15.00
C ALA A 129 4.63 1.09 -14.22
N HIS A 130 4.95 2.32 -13.83
CA HIS A 130 6.29 2.72 -13.34
C HIS A 130 6.50 2.49 -11.83
N ALA A 131 5.73 1.60 -11.20
CA ALA A 131 5.83 1.32 -9.78
C ALA A 131 7.11 0.53 -9.43
N LYS A 132 7.70 0.84 -8.28
CA LYS A 132 8.75 0.09 -7.61
C LYS A 132 8.31 -0.04 -6.16
N THR A 133 7.38 -0.96 -5.92
CA THR A 133 6.73 -1.11 -4.62
C THR A 133 6.67 -2.56 -4.20
N MET A 134 6.74 -2.81 -2.90
CA MET A 134 6.35 -4.09 -2.30
C MET A 134 5.52 -3.82 -1.07
N VAL A 135 4.47 -4.60 -0.87
CA VAL A 135 3.75 -4.66 0.41
C VAL A 135 3.98 -6.05 0.99
N ILE A 136 4.47 -6.10 2.22
CA ILE A 136 4.79 -7.34 2.91
C ILE A 136 3.91 -7.47 4.13
N ASP A 137 3.19 -8.59 4.21
CA ASP A 137 2.32 -9.00 5.33
C ASP A 137 1.24 -7.98 5.73
N GLY A 138 0.97 -6.97 4.86
CA GLY A 138 0.05 -5.88 5.14
C GLY A 138 0.52 -4.91 6.22
N THR A 139 1.80 -4.90 6.56
CA THR A 139 2.39 -4.08 7.64
C THR A 139 3.61 -3.28 7.22
N VAL A 140 4.32 -3.75 6.20
CA VAL A 140 5.54 -3.12 5.69
C VAL A 140 5.35 -2.77 4.21
N THR A 141 5.83 -1.59 3.83
CA THR A 141 5.87 -1.13 2.43
C THR A 141 7.29 -0.75 2.06
N LEU A 142 7.78 -1.25 0.93
CA LEU A 142 8.97 -0.72 0.27
C LEU A 142 8.51 0.13 -0.92
N SER A 143 9.08 1.34 -1.04
CA SER A 143 8.78 2.26 -2.15
C SER A 143 9.91 3.26 -2.33
N GLY A 144 10.15 3.68 -3.58
CA GLY A 144 11.18 4.64 -3.93
C GLY A 144 11.41 4.69 -5.43
N SER A 145 12.55 5.24 -5.83
CA SER A 145 12.97 5.25 -7.23
C SER A 145 13.66 3.95 -7.64
N TYR A 146 14.16 3.15 -6.67
CA TYR A 146 15.00 1.96 -6.86
C TYR A 146 14.25 0.85 -7.60
N ASN A 147 14.67 0.54 -8.84
CA ASN A 147 14.15 -0.61 -9.58
C ASN A 147 14.70 -1.93 -9.01
N TRP A 148 13.92 -3.00 -9.14
CA TRP A 148 14.32 -4.35 -8.71
C TRP A 148 15.32 -4.97 -9.71
N THR A 149 16.37 -4.23 -10.06
CA THR A 149 17.34 -4.60 -11.09
C THR A 149 18.77 -4.48 -10.59
N ARG A 150 19.67 -5.27 -11.18
CA ARG A 150 21.10 -5.15 -10.89
C ARG A 150 21.64 -3.74 -11.20
N GLY A 151 21.14 -3.11 -12.28
CA GLY A 151 21.63 -1.79 -12.68
C GLY A 151 21.26 -0.68 -11.70
N ALA A 152 20.19 -0.82 -10.94
CA ALA A 152 19.75 0.19 -9.96
C ALA A 152 20.80 0.44 -8.86
N ALA A 153 21.60 -0.58 -8.51
CA ALA A 153 22.65 -0.45 -7.50
C ALA A 153 23.78 0.54 -7.89
N ALA A 154 23.88 0.89 -9.16
CA ALA A 154 24.89 1.83 -9.66
C ALA A 154 24.31 3.22 -9.99
N ASN A 155 23.00 3.41 -9.86
CA ASN A 155 22.33 4.69 -10.10
C ASN A 155 22.22 5.48 -8.78
N SER A 156 21.92 6.79 -8.90
CA SER A 156 21.43 7.57 -7.77
C SER A 156 19.95 7.27 -7.56
N GLU A 157 19.62 6.45 -6.57
CA GLU A 157 18.28 5.96 -6.26
C GLU A 157 17.99 6.04 -4.77
N ASP A 158 16.71 6.05 -4.40
CA ASP A 158 16.25 5.88 -3.02
C ASP A 158 15.34 4.65 -2.88
N LEU A 159 15.38 4.04 -1.70
CA LEU A 159 14.45 3.01 -1.29
C LEU A 159 14.09 3.21 0.18
N ASN A 160 12.79 3.29 0.45
CA ASN A 160 12.26 3.44 1.79
C ASN A 160 11.51 2.17 2.20
N LEU A 161 11.83 1.64 3.37
CA LEU A 161 11.06 0.63 4.07
C LEU A 161 10.23 1.33 5.15
N VAL A 162 8.91 1.30 5.01
CA VAL A 162 7.96 1.94 5.91
C VAL A 162 7.18 0.87 6.67
N ALA A 163 7.42 0.73 7.96
CA ALA A 163 6.63 -0.13 8.83
C ALA A 163 5.44 0.67 9.38
N SER A 164 4.29 0.51 8.72
CA SER A 164 3.01 1.14 9.05
C SER A 164 1.86 0.37 8.41
N PRO A 165 0.97 -0.25 9.21
CA PRO A 165 -0.21 -0.93 8.67
C PRO A 165 -1.09 -0.02 7.80
N ALA A 166 -1.26 1.26 8.18
CA ALA A 166 -2.07 2.20 7.43
C ALA A 166 -1.49 2.51 6.05
N VAL A 167 -0.15 2.68 5.95
CA VAL A 167 0.54 2.87 4.67
C VAL A 167 0.47 1.60 3.84
N ALA A 168 0.73 0.44 4.45
CA ALA A 168 0.69 -0.85 3.77
C ALA A 168 -0.70 -1.14 3.20
N GLU A 169 -1.78 -0.84 3.94
CA GLU A 169 -3.15 -1.00 3.45
C GLU A 169 -3.45 -0.11 2.24
N ALA A 170 -3.02 1.16 2.26
CA ALA A 170 -3.20 2.07 1.13
C ALA A 170 -2.48 1.55 -0.14
N TYR A 171 -1.24 1.08 -0.01
CA TYR A 171 -0.49 0.50 -1.12
C TYR A 171 -1.07 -0.83 -1.60
N ALA A 172 -1.53 -1.69 -0.68
CA ALA A 172 -2.18 -2.96 -1.02
C ALA A 172 -3.51 -2.74 -1.75
N ALA A 173 -4.33 -1.78 -1.31
CA ALA A 173 -5.56 -1.42 -1.98
C ALA A 173 -5.30 -0.91 -3.41
N HIS A 174 -4.32 -0.02 -3.58
CA HIS A 174 -3.89 0.44 -4.91
C HIS A 174 -3.37 -0.72 -5.77
N TRP A 175 -2.57 -1.61 -5.21
CA TRP A 175 -2.05 -2.77 -5.92
C TRP A 175 -3.19 -3.68 -6.43
N ARG A 176 -4.21 -3.96 -5.58
CA ARG A 176 -5.38 -4.78 -5.97
C ARG A 176 -6.21 -4.11 -7.07
N ASP A 177 -6.38 -2.78 -7.03
CA ASP A 177 -7.03 -2.01 -8.09
C ASP A 177 -6.27 -2.14 -9.42
N ARG A 178 -4.93 -2.06 -9.39
CA ARG A 178 -4.10 -2.28 -10.58
C ARG A 178 -4.19 -3.71 -11.08
N GLN A 179 -4.15 -4.70 -10.18
CA GLN A 179 -4.30 -6.12 -10.52
C GLN A 179 -5.61 -6.40 -11.27
N ALA A 180 -6.72 -5.84 -10.81
CA ALA A 180 -8.03 -6.01 -11.43
C ALA A 180 -8.10 -5.50 -12.88
N ARG A 181 -7.21 -4.59 -13.27
CA ARG A 181 -7.09 -4.02 -14.62
C ARG A 181 -5.96 -4.64 -15.44
N SER A 182 -5.21 -5.56 -14.86
CA SER A 182 -4.05 -6.21 -15.47
C SER A 182 -4.42 -7.59 -16.04
N LEU A 183 -3.68 -8.04 -17.01
CA LEU A 183 -3.87 -9.35 -17.62
C LEU A 183 -2.97 -10.39 -16.94
N ARG A 184 -3.53 -11.55 -16.59
CA ARG A 184 -2.75 -12.66 -16.07
C ARG A 184 -1.70 -13.07 -17.11
N PHE A 185 -0.44 -13.14 -16.69
CA PHE A 185 0.65 -13.59 -17.55
C PHE A 185 0.81 -15.10 -17.45
N ASP A 186 0.81 -15.76 -18.59
CA ASP A 186 1.21 -17.16 -18.72
C ASP A 186 2.21 -17.32 -19.88
N ARG A 187 2.99 -18.40 -19.85
CA ARG A 187 3.99 -18.63 -20.89
C ARG A 187 3.41 -18.83 -22.29
N ARG A 188 2.15 -19.26 -22.40
CA ARG A 188 1.50 -19.52 -23.69
C ARG A 188 1.11 -18.22 -24.38
N GLY A 189 0.91 -17.15 -23.57
CA GLY A 189 0.63 -15.80 -24.06
C GLY A 189 1.86 -14.89 -24.21
N SER A 190 3.06 -15.35 -23.84
CA SER A 190 4.29 -14.52 -23.78
C SER A 190 4.71 -13.90 -25.12
N HIS A 191 4.29 -14.48 -26.24
CA HIS A 191 4.56 -13.91 -27.59
C HIS A 191 3.80 -12.60 -27.85
N LEU A 192 2.82 -12.23 -27.02
CA LEU A 192 2.04 -11.00 -27.15
C LEU A 192 2.54 -9.85 -26.28
N ALA A 193 3.47 -10.11 -25.33
CA ALA A 193 3.92 -9.12 -24.37
C ALA A 193 5.03 -8.20 -24.88
N CYS A 194 5.69 -8.54 -25.98
CA CYS A 194 6.89 -7.86 -26.47
C CYS A 194 6.71 -7.06 -27.78
N TYR A 195 5.47 -6.63 -28.09
CA TYR A 195 5.16 -5.78 -29.25
C TYR A 195 4.48 -4.46 -28.84
#